data_bd9f167a58f477a87f29f9a489918765
#
_entry.id   bd9f167a58f477a87f29f9a489918765
#
_cell.length_a   1.000
_cell.length_b   1.000
_cell.length_c   1.000
_cell.angle_alpha   90.00
_cell.angle_beta   90.00
_cell.angle_gamma   90.00
#
_symmetry.space_group_name_H-M   'P 1'
#
loop_
_entity.id
_entity.type
_entity.pdbx_description
1 polymer ?
#
loop_
_entity_poly.entity_id
_entity_poly.type
_entity_poly.pdbx_seq_one_letter_code
_entity_poly.pdbx_strand_id
1 'polypeptide(L)'
;MAKSRYEYVKSFEKDDSLLPNTWMVLRIDGRGFHKFSDKHKFEKPNDKAALDLMNKCAQSIMNEFHDIILAYGQIIVSQFSSNYVYYWKDYLPSKELLYPPSFDGRIVIYPSDNNLRDYLSWRQGTVSSDKNELLFSKFNINYNKLPEMFRKGSLLIHQKIEEKTINQKGLEVTRGKNVVPILHVDIIKDEFWEIHLELGIKI
;
A
#
# COMPACT_ATOMS: atom_id res chain seq x y z
N MET A 1 25.33 -20.36 -23.99
CA MET A 1 25.32 -18.98 -24.52
C MET A 1 26.67 -18.76 -25.19
N ALA A 2 26.66 -18.22 -26.41
CA ALA A 2 27.91 -17.94 -27.13
C ALA A 2 28.66 -16.81 -26.40
N LYS A 3 29.94 -17.01 -26.08
CA LYS A 3 30.80 -15.99 -25.49
C LYS A 3 30.92 -14.82 -26.44
N SER A 4 30.40 -13.67 -26.09
CA SER A 4 30.51 -12.44 -26.88
C SER A 4 31.79 -11.69 -26.52
N ARG A 5 32.46 -11.09 -27.49
CA ARG A 5 33.59 -10.17 -27.24
C ARG A 5 33.19 -8.95 -26.39
N TYR A 6 31.89 -8.70 -26.28
CA TYR A 6 31.32 -7.58 -25.51
C TYR A 6 30.97 -7.97 -24.07
N GLU A 7 31.22 -9.23 -23.66
CA GLU A 7 30.83 -9.70 -22.31
C GLU A 7 31.52 -8.96 -21.14
N TYR A 8 32.65 -8.30 -21.46
CA TYR A 8 33.37 -7.48 -20.48
C TYR A 8 32.51 -6.38 -19.84
N VAL A 9 31.45 -5.90 -20.54
CA VAL A 9 30.57 -4.86 -19.98
C VAL A 9 29.84 -5.29 -18.70
N LYS A 10 29.68 -6.61 -18.46
CA LYS A 10 29.12 -7.14 -17.21
C LYS A 10 29.96 -6.78 -15.98
N SER A 11 31.26 -6.52 -16.15
CA SER A 11 32.11 -6.09 -15.03
C SER A 11 31.78 -4.68 -14.50
N PHE A 12 31.03 -3.89 -15.25
CA PHE A 12 30.53 -2.59 -14.82
C PHE A 12 29.21 -2.66 -14.06
N GLU A 13 28.50 -3.80 -14.15
CA GLU A 13 27.30 -4.03 -13.37
C GLU A 13 27.70 -4.26 -11.90
N LYS A 14 27.15 -3.44 -10.99
CA LYS A 14 27.35 -3.62 -9.56
C LYS A 14 26.34 -4.64 -9.04
N ASP A 15 26.72 -5.33 -7.97
CA ASP A 15 25.81 -6.18 -7.24
C ASP A 15 24.81 -5.29 -6.47
N ASP A 16 23.55 -5.33 -6.88
CA ASP A 16 22.44 -4.60 -6.26
C ASP A 16 21.72 -5.45 -5.20
N SER A 17 22.34 -6.55 -4.72
CA SER A 17 21.77 -7.39 -3.68
C SER A 17 21.60 -6.62 -2.36
N LEU A 18 20.48 -6.87 -1.70
CA LEU A 18 20.16 -6.26 -0.42
C LEU A 18 20.70 -7.14 0.72
N LEU A 19 20.96 -6.53 1.88
CA LEU A 19 21.43 -7.25 3.05
C LEU A 19 20.40 -8.32 3.49
N PRO A 20 20.83 -9.58 3.67
CA PRO A 20 19.94 -10.63 4.17
C PRO A 20 19.51 -10.36 5.61
N ASN A 21 18.41 -10.99 6.03
CA ASN A 21 17.84 -10.88 7.37
C ASN A 21 17.48 -9.45 7.79
N THR A 22 17.03 -8.64 6.84
CA THR A 22 16.54 -7.28 7.07
C THR A 22 15.13 -7.14 6.55
N TRP A 23 14.37 -6.24 7.13
CA TRP A 23 13.07 -5.84 6.61
C TRP A 23 13.26 -4.92 5.39
N MET A 24 12.68 -5.29 4.28
CA MET A 24 12.66 -4.45 3.08
C MET A 24 11.34 -3.66 3.03
N VAL A 25 11.45 -2.35 3.05
CA VAL A 25 10.32 -1.46 2.84
C VAL A 25 10.45 -0.81 1.48
N LEU A 26 9.57 -1.20 0.56
CA LEU A 26 9.43 -0.51 -0.70
C LEU A 26 8.49 0.68 -0.53
N ARG A 27 9.02 1.86 -0.67
CA ARG A 27 8.29 3.11 -0.55
C ARG A 27 7.99 3.68 -1.93
N ILE A 28 6.72 3.99 -2.18
CA ILE A 28 6.26 4.63 -3.42
C ILE A 28 5.70 6.00 -3.10
N ASP A 29 6.03 6.96 -3.91
CA ASP A 29 5.53 8.32 -3.82
C ASP A 29 5.02 8.82 -5.17
N GLY A 30 3.92 9.53 -5.16
CA GLY A 30 3.34 10.09 -6.38
C GLY A 30 4.11 11.32 -6.86
N ARG A 31 4.81 11.21 -7.97
CA ARG A 31 5.56 12.33 -8.55
C ARG A 31 4.61 13.36 -9.13
N GLY A 32 4.63 14.55 -8.56
CA GLY A 32 3.75 15.64 -9.00
C GLY A 32 2.27 15.37 -8.80
N PHE A 33 1.90 14.51 -7.84
CA PHE A 33 0.54 14.04 -7.63
C PHE A 33 -0.44 15.16 -7.28
N HIS A 34 0.03 16.27 -6.69
CA HIS A 34 -0.81 17.46 -6.49
C HIS A 34 -1.32 18.02 -7.82
N LYS A 35 -0.44 18.19 -8.81
CA LYS A 35 -0.83 18.65 -10.16
C LYS A 35 -1.76 17.65 -10.84
N PHE A 36 -1.51 16.35 -10.65
CA PHE A 36 -2.37 15.30 -11.17
C PHE A 36 -3.78 15.39 -10.56
N SER A 37 -3.90 15.47 -9.25
CA SER A 37 -5.18 15.55 -8.55
C SER A 37 -5.97 16.80 -8.90
N ASP A 38 -5.29 17.95 -9.06
CA ASP A 38 -5.93 19.20 -9.45
C ASP A 38 -6.46 19.13 -10.89
N LYS A 39 -5.67 18.59 -11.83
CA LYS A 39 -6.08 18.41 -13.23
C LYS A 39 -7.28 17.48 -13.37
N HIS A 40 -7.31 16.39 -12.60
CA HIS A 40 -8.40 15.41 -12.61
C HIS A 40 -9.53 15.79 -11.65
N LYS A 41 -9.50 17.00 -11.06
CA LYS A 41 -10.55 17.55 -10.20
C LYS A 41 -10.94 16.59 -9.06
N PHE A 42 -9.93 16.07 -8.34
CA PHE A 42 -10.18 15.29 -7.15
C PHE A 42 -10.78 16.17 -6.06
N GLU A 43 -11.68 15.60 -5.28
CA GLU A 43 -12.30 16.28 -4.15
C GLU A 43 -11.26 16.66 -3.10
N LYS A 44 -11.44 17.84 -2.48
CA LYS A 44 -10.56 18.33 -1.40
C LYS A 44 -11.35 18.37 -0.09
N PRO A 45 -10.74 18.02 1.03
CA PRO A 45 -9.33 17.65 1.23
C PRO A 45 -9.02 16.21 0.84
N ASN A 46 -10.00 15.34 0.68
CA ASN A 46 -9.82 13.93 0.35
C ASN A 46 -10.90 13.47 -0.64
N ASP A 47 -10.49 12.78 -1.69
CA ASP A 47 -11.38 12.11 -2.64
C ASP A 47 -11.44 10.61 -2.29
N LYS A 48 -12.60 10.15 -1.83
CA LYS A 48 -12.78 8.74 -1.41
C LYS A 48 -12.55 7.79 -2.56
N ALA A 49 -13.07 8.08 -3.75
CA ALA A 49 -12.95 7.20 -4.91
C ALA A 49 -11.48 7.09 -5.37
N ALA A 50 -10.71 8.19 -5.29
CA ALA A 50 -9.28 8.16 -5.57
C ALA A 50 -8.50 7.31 -4.55
N LEU A 51 -8.86 7.37 -3.26
CA LEU A 51 -8.25 6.51 -2.22
C LEU A 51 -8.64 5.04 -2.40
N ASP A 52 -9.89 4.75 -2.72
CA ASP A 52 -10.35 3.40 -3.01
C ASP A 52 -9.62 2.79 -4.23
N LEU A 53 -9.37 3.59 -5.26
CA LEU A 53 -8.54 3.20 -6.41
C LEU A 53 -7.10 2.86 -5.98
N MET A 54 -6.48 3.69 -5.14
CA MET A 54 -5.15 3.42 -4.57
C MET A 54 -5.13 2.11 -3.79
N ASN A 55 -6.12 1.89 -2.94
CA ASN A 55 -6.28 0.67 -2.16
C ASN A 55 -6.46 -0.56 -3.06
N LYS A 56 -7.24 -0.44 -4.13
CA LYS A 56 -7.43 -1.51 -5.11
C LYS A 56 -6.12 -1.87 -5.82
N CYS A 57 -5.33 -0.88 -6.19
CA CYS A 57 -4.01 -1.12 -6.76
C CYS A 57 -3.08 -1.88 -5.81
N ALA A 58 -3.03 -1.47 -4.54
CA ALA A 58 -2.25 -2.14 -3.50
C ALA A 58 -2.73 -3.59 -3.28
N GLN A 59 -4.05 -3.80 -3.19
CA GLN A 59 -4.65 -5.12 -3.04
C GLN A 59 -4.30 -6.04 -4.22
N SER A 60 -4.37 -5.53 -5.45
CA SER A 60 -4.02 -6.29 -6.65
C SER A 60 -2.56 -6.77 -6.61
N ILE A 61 -1.66 -5.91 -6.17
CA ILE A 61 -0.24 -6.22 -6.03
C ILE A 61 0.01 -7.28 -4.95
N MET A 62 -0.60 -7.14 -3.77
CA MET A 62 -0.46 -8.13 -2.71
C MET A 62 -1.02 -9.51 -3.09
N ASN A 63 -2.06 -9.55 -3.92
CA ASN A 63 -2.59 -10.81 -4.44
C ASN A 63 -1.62 -11.49 -5.43
N GLU A 64 -0.77 -10.73 -6.10
CA GLU A 64 0.22 -11.24 -7.06
C GLU A 64 1.55 -11.58 -6.38
N PHE A 65 1.99 -10.75 -5.44
CA PHE A 65 3.27 -10.91 -4.72
C PHE A 65 3.02 -11.34 -3.27
N HIS A 66 2.98 -12.66 -3.05
CA HIS A 66 2.66 -13.24 -1.73
C HIS A 66 3.73 -13.00 -0.65
N ASP A 67 4.95 -12.63 -1.05
CA ASP A 67 6.05 -12.30 -0.13
C ASP A 67 5.87 -10.92 0.54
N ILE A 68 4.92 -10.11 0.07
CA ILE A 68 4.57 -8.84 0.70
C ILE A 68 3.65 -9.15 1.88
N ILE A 69 4.17 -9.09 3.09
CA ILE A 69 3.40 -9.40 4.31
C ILE A 69 2.43 -8.30 4.72
N LEU A 70 2.80 -7.04 4.47
CA LEU A 70 2.05 -5.86 4.88
C LEU A 70 2.21 -4.74 3.85
N ALA A 71 1.12 -4.05 3.52
CA ALA A 71 1.15 -2.81 2.77
C ALA A 71 0.50 -1.69 3.59
N TYR A 72 1.22 -0.59 3.74
CA TYR A 72 0.72 0.63 4.36
C TYR A 72 1.00 1.83 3.47
N GLY A 73 -0.05 2.51 3.03
CA GLY A 73 0.05 3.68 2.15
C GLY A 73 0.14 3.30 0.68
N GLN A 74 1.34 3.15 0.05
CA GLN A 74 1.50 2.99 -1.41
C GLN A 74 2.63 2.03 -1.77
N ILE A 75 2.41 1.12 -2.75
CA ILE A 75 3.32 0.01 -3.08
C ILE A 75 3.56 -0.19 -4.60
N ILE A 76 4.77 -0.61 -4.99
CA ILE A 76 5.37 -1.02 -6.29
C ILE A 76 5.03 -0.17 -7.53
N VAL A 77 6.04 0.51 -8.04
CA VAL A 77 5.95 1.66 -8.96
C VAL A 77 5.31 1.37 -10.31
N SER A 78 5.83 0.42 -11.07
CA SER A 78 5.35 0.19 -12.45
C SER A 78 4.01 -0.53 -12.47
N GLN A 79 3.87 -1.58 -11.68
CA GLN A 79 2.64 -2.33 -11.54
C GLN A 79 1.54 -1.47 -10.94
N PHE A 80 1.89 -0.64 -9.95
CA PHE A 80 0.95 0.29 -9.35
C PHE A 80 0.42 1.29 -10.37
N SER A 81 1.31 1.86 -11.19
CA SER A 81 0.93 2.78 -12.27
C SER A 81 0.02 2.12 -13.30
N SER A 82 0.33 0.88 -13.71
CA SER A 82 -0.48 0.11 -14.66
C SER A 82 -1.85 -0.23 -14.07
N ASN A 83 -1.90 -0.71 -12.83
CA ASN A 83 -3.16 -1.00 -12.13
C ASN A 83 -3.99 0.27 -11.93
N TYR A 84 -3.36 1.41 -11.63
CA TYR A 84 -4.06 2.68 -11.47
C TYR A 84 -4.77 3.11 -12.74
N VAL A 85 -4.12 2.96 -13.89
CA VAL A 85 -4.74 3.24 -15.21
C VAL A 85 -5.82 2.21 -15.52
N TYR A 86 -5.57 0.92 -15.26
CA TYR A 86 -6.50 -0.17 -15.52
C TYR A 86 -7.81 -0.02 -14.75
N TYR A 87 -7.72 0.23 -13.43
CA TYR A 87 -8.91 0.37 -12.57
C TYR A 87 -9.52 1.78 -12.56
N TRP A 88 -8.96 2.75 -13.29
CA TRP A 88 -9.43 4.13 -13.28
C TRP A 88 -10.94 4.26 -13.51
N LYS A 89 -11.44 3.63 -14.56
CA LYS A 89 -12.86 3.73 -14.94
C LYS A 89 -13.81 3.08 -13.94
N ASP A 90 -13.37 2.06 -13.24
CA ASP A 90 -14.18 1.36 -12.25
C ASP A 90 -14.43 2.23 -11.00
N TYR A 91 -13.46 3.05 -10.62
CA TYR A 91 -13.51 3.88 -9.41
C TYR A 91 -13.85 5.35 -9.69
N LEU A 92 -13.50 5.84 -10.86
CA LEU A 92 -13.68 7.22 -11.28
C LEU A 92 -14.38 7.29 -12.66
N PRO A 93 -15.57 6.70 -12.80
CA PRO A 93 -16.25 6.59 -14.12
C PRO A 93 -16.61 7.94 -14.74
N SER A 94 -16.86 8.93 -13.91
CA SER A 94 -17.21 10.30 -14.36
C SER A 94 -16.00 11.17 -14.69
N LYS A 95 -14.78 10.70 -14.40
CA LYS A 95 -13.54 11.46 -14.64
C LYS A 95 -12.77 10.83 -15.81
N GLU A 96 -12.37 11.66 -16.75
CA GLU A 96 -11.45 11.25 -17.82
C GLU A 96 -10.03 11.20 -17.28
N LEU A 97 -9.28 10.14 -17.61
CA LEU A 97 -7.85 10.06 -17.33
C LEU A 97 -7.10 10.84 -18.40
N LEU A 98 -6.71 12.07 -18.11
CA LEU A 98 -6.06 12.98 -19.06
C LEU A 98 -4.62 12.55 -19.42
N TYR A 99 -3.93 11.94 -18.43
CA TYR A 99 -2.59 11.36 -18.60
C TYR A 99 -2.33 10.40 -17.44
N PRO A 100 -1.46 9.40 -17.63
CA PRO A 100 -1.14 8.43 -16.57
C PRO A 100 -0.41 9.10 -15.41
N PRO A 101 -0.65 8.67 -14.15
CA PRO A 101 0.12 9.13 -13.01
C PRO A 101 1.56 8.64 -13.10
N SER A 102 2.47 9.36 -12.46
CA SER A 102 3.86 8.95 -12.28
C SER A 102 4.14 8.71 -10.80
N PHE A 103 4.82 7.62 -10.51
CA PHE A 103 5.22 7.25 -9.15
C PHE A 103 6.73 7.00 -9.10
N ASP A 104 7.35 7.43 -8.01
CA ASP A 104 8.74 7.12 -7.69
C ASP A 104 8.77 6.00 -6.64
N GLY A 105 9.73 5.09 -6.73
CA GLY A 105 9.93 4.03 -5.74
C GLY A 105 11.34 4.07 -5.17
N ARG A 106 11.45 3.77 -3.89
CA ARG A 106 12.73 3.52 -3.25
C ARG A 106 12.61 2.42 -2.21
N ILE A 107 13.68 1.62 -2.12
CA ILE A 107 13.80 0.58 -1.10
C ILE A 107 14.55 1.15 0.09
N VAL A 108 14.02 0.89 1.29
CA VAL A 108 14.66 1.19 2.56
C VAL A 108 14.78 -0.11 3.35
N ILE A 109 15.94 -0.34 3.95
CA ILE A 109 16.23 -1.55 4.72
C ILE A 109 16.20 -1.20 6.21
N TYR A 110 15.47 -1.99 7.00
CA TYR A 110 15.42 -1.87 8.45
C TYR A 110 15.99 -3.14 9.10
N PRO A 111 17.00 -3.00 9.99
CA PRO A 111 17.71 -4.15 10.53
C PRO A 111 16.97 -4.87 11.67
N SER A 112 15.89 -4.31 12.20
CA SER A 112 15.15 -4.90 13.33
C SER A 112 13.65 -4.64 13.23
N ASP A 113 12.88 -5.45 13.96
CA ASP A 113 11.43 -5.29 14.12
C ASP A 113 11.08 -3.90 14.68
N ASN A 114 11.83 -3.45 15.70
CA ASN A 114 11.62 -2.14 16.31
C ASN A 114 11.79 -1.01 15.30
N ASN A 115 12.86 -1.05 14.48
CA ASN A 115 13.06 -0.03 13.46
C ASN A 115 11.94 0.00 12.42
N LEU A 116 11.43 -1.17 12.03
CA LEU A 116 10.29 -1.25 11.13
C LEU A 116 9.02 -0.67 11.78
N ARG A 117 8.74 -1.03 13.04
CA ARG A 117 7.60 -0.51 13.80
C ARG A 117 7.68 0.99 13.99
N ASP A 118 8.85 1.51 14.35
CA ASP A 118 9.10 2.96 14.48
C ASP A 118 8.83 3.69 13.17
N TYR A 119 9.28 3.12 12.05
CA TYR A 119 9.00 3.67 10.73
C TYR A 119 7.50 3.72 10.43
N LEU A 120 6.77 2.62 10.65
CA LEU A 120 5.34 2.54 10.39
C LEU A 120 4.56 3.48 11.30
N SER A 121 4.93 3.55 12.59
CA SER A 121 4.35 4.47 13.57
C SER A 121 4.59 5.94 13.19
N TRP A 122 5.80 6.27 12.77
CA TRP A 122 6.12 7.59 12.26
C TRP A 122 5.28 7.95 11.03
N ARG A 123 5.10 7.03 10.10
CA ARG A 123 4.27 7.27 8.91
C ARG A 123 2.82 7.52 9.26
N GLN A 124 2.24 6.73 10.16
CA GLN A 124 0.87 6.93 10.61
C GLN A 124 0.72 8.21 11.46
N GLY A 125 1.65 8.47 12.36
CA GLY A 125 1.65 9.65 13.23
C GLY A 125 1.80 10.96 12.46
N THR A 126 2.69 11.03 11.47
CA THR A 126 2.90 12.23 10.64
C THR A 126 1.64 12.61 9.86
N VAL A 127 0.88 11.60 9.40
CA VAL A 127 -0.40 11.83 8.72
C VAL A 127 -1.45 12.45 9.65
N SER A 128 -1.37 12.20 10.95
CA SER A 128 -2.40 12.67 11.90
C SER A 128 -2.16 14.08 12.44
N SER A 129 -0.94 14.47 12.79
CA SER A 129 -0.66 15.76 13.41
C SER A 129 -0.73 16.94 12.43
N ASP A 130 -0.05 16.84 11.30
CA ASP A 130 0.01 17.91 10.30
C ASP A 130 -1.35 18.15 9.64
N LYS A 131 -2.15 17.08 9.47
CA LYS A 131 -3.48 17.19 8.86
C LYS A 131 -4.51 17.82 9.80
N ASN A 132 -4.41 17.60 11.11
CA ASN A 132 -5.40 18.14 12.05
C ASN A 132 -5.46 19.67 12.04
N GLU A 133 -4.28 20.31 12.12
CA GLU A 133 -4.16 21.76 12.10
C GLU A 133 -4.58 22.33 10.73
N LEU A 134 -4.12 21.72 9.65
CA LEU A 134 -4.40 22.16 8.29
C LEU A 134 -5.87 21.99 7.92
N LEU A 135 -6.51 20.90 8.32
CA LEU A 135 -7.93 20.63 8.07
C LEU A 135 -8.82 21.60 8.82
N PHE A 136 -8.48 21.89 10.09
CA PHE A 136 -9.24 22.84 10.89
C PHE A 136 -9.07 24.26 10.36
N SER A 137 -7.82 24.70 10.12
CA SER A 137 -7.54 26.09 9.69
C SER A 137 -8.04 26.43 8.29
N LYS A 138 -7.92 25.50 7.34
CA LYS A 138 -8.31 25.77 5.93
C LYS A 138 -9.71 25.34 5.56
N PHE A 139 -10.24 24.30 6.20
CA PHE A 139 -11.52 23.70 5.79
C PHE A 139 -12.55 23.67 6.91
N ASN A 140 -12.22 24.14 8.12
CA ASN A 140 -13.06 24.06 9.33
C ASN A 140 -13.57 22.65 9.63
N ILE A 141 -12.74 21.63 9.32
CA ILE A 141 -13.05 20.23 9.49
C ILE A 141 -12.37 19.71 10.77
N ASN A 142 -13.17 19.16 11.68
CA ASN A 142 -12.63 18.46 12.86
C ASN A 142 -12.12 17.07 12.44
N TYR A 143 -10.81 16.86 12.48
CA TYR A 143 -10.15 15.62 12.15
C TYR A 143 -10.72 14.40 12.88
N ASN A 144 -11.06 14.53 14.16
CA ASN A 144 -11.57 13.43 14.97
C ASN A 144 -12.97 12.93 14.54
N LYS A 145 -13.70 13.73 13.75
CA LYS A 145 -15.01 13.34 13.20
C LYS A 145 -14.92 12.70 11.80
N LEU A 146 -13.73 12.67 11.20
CA LEU A 146 -13.55 12.05 9.90
C LEU A 146 -13.59 10.51 10.00
N PRO A 147 -14.03 9.80 8.94
CA PRO A 147 -13.91 8.36 8.82
C PRO A 147 -12.46 7.88 9.06
N GLU A 148 -12.31 6.70 9.61
CA GLU A 148 -10.99 6.14 9.98
C GLU A 148 -10.02 6.06 8.80
N MET A 149 -10.51 5.78 7.60
CA MET A 149 -9.68 5.75 6.38
C MET A 149 -8.91 7.07 6.14
N PHE A 150 -9.48 8.22 6.51
CA PHE A 150 -8.84 9.52 6.36
C PHE A 150 -7.91 9.87 7.52
N ARG A 151 -8.09 9.21 8.67
CA ARG A 151 -7.30 9.43 9.89
C ARG A 151 -6.14 8.46 10.03
N LYS A 152 -6.44 7.17 9.90
CA LYS A 152 -5.48 6.07 10.15
C LYS A 152 -4.77 5.60 8.89
N GLY A 153 -5.29 6.00 7.70
CA GLY A 153 -4.80 5.48 6.43
C GLY A 153 -5.35 4.07 6.14
N SER A 154 -4.79 3.43 5.14
CA SER A 154 -5.16 2.07 4.74
C SER A 154 -4.01 1.11 4.99
N LEU A 155 -4.30 0.02 5.65
CA LEU A 155 -3.41 -1.09 5.90
C LEU A 155 -3.97 -2.33 5.20
N LEU A 156 -3.12 -3.07 4.50
CA LEU A 156 -3.46 -4.32 3.86
C LEU A 156 -2.53 -5.41 4.39
N ILE A 157 -3.11 -6.55 4.72
CA ILE A 157 -2.41 -7.76 5.18
C ILE A 157 -3.03 -8.99 4.55
N HIS A 158 -2.27 -10.09 4.46
CA HIS A 158 -2.85 -11.37 4.09
C HIS A 158 -3.60 -11.97 5.27
N GLN A 159 -4.82 -12.41 5.05
CA GLN A 159 -5.62 -13.14 6.03
C GLN A 159 -6.20 -14.42 5.43
N LYS A 160 -6.28 -15.45 6.25
CA LYS A 160 -7.00 -16.68 5.92
C LYS A 160 -8.38 -16.59 6.53
N ILE A 161 -9.41 -16.67 5.68
CA ILE A 161 -10.81 -16.76 6.11
C ILE A 161 -11.36 -18.14 5.77
N GLU A 162 -12.30 -18.58 6.55
CA GLU A 162 -13.08 -19.80 6.24
C GLU A 162 -14.30 -19.39 5.44
N GLU A 163 -14.43 -19.93 4.23
CA GLU A 163 -15.58 -19.73 3.35
C GLU A 163 -16.37 -21.04 3.25
N LYS A 164 -17.66 -20.99 3.58
CA LYS A 164 -18.56 -22.11 3.40
C LYS A 164 -19.02 -22.16 1.95
N THR A 165 -18.74 -23.25 1.27
CA THR A 165 -19.11 -23.46 -0.13
C THR A 165 -19.87 -24.78 -0.29
N ILE A 166 -20.73 -24.89 -1.29
CA ILE A 166 -21.41 -26.15 -1.63
C ILE A 166 -20.56 -26.85 -2.68
N ASN A 167 -20.15 -28.10 -2.38
CA ASN A 167 -19.40 -28.89 -3.33
C ASN A 167 -20.31 -29.44 -4.45
N GLN A 168 -19.70 -30.11 -5.46
CA GLN A 168 -20.42 -30.69 -6.59
C GLN A 168 -21.46 -31.78 -6.19
N LYS A 169 -21.39 -32.27 -4.94
CA LYS A 169 -22.32 -33.27 -4.37
C LYS A 169 -23.41 -32.63 -3.53
N GLY A 170 -23.54 -31.31 -3.51
CA GLY A 170 -24.56 -30.59 -2.73
C GLY A 170 -24.28 -30.52 -1.22
N LEU A 171 -23.09 -30.91 -0.76
CA LEU A 171 -22.69 -30.85 0.64
C LEU A 171 -21.97 -29.54 0.96
N GLU A 172 -22.30 -28.94 2.11
CA GLU A 172 -21.60 -27.79 2.65
C GLU A 172 -20.18 -28.21 3.06
N VAL A 173 -19.17 -27.50 2.55
CA VAL A 173 -17.77 -27.70 2.88
C VAL A 173 -17.13 -26.37 3.23
N THR A 174 -16.36 -26.34 4.29
CA THR A 174 -15.56 -25.18 4.70
C THR A 174 -14.19 -25.22 4.00
N ARG A 175 -13.85 -24.16 3.32
CA ARG A 175 -12.55 -24.02 2.64
C ARG A 175 -11.83 -22.77 3.13
N GLY A 176 -10.53 -22.90 3.39
CA GLY A 176 -9.67 -21.75 3.66
C GLY A 176 -9.47 -20.94 2.38
N LYS A 177 -9.68 -19.64 2.46
CA LYS A 177 -9.45 -18.69 1.37
C LYS A 177 -8.50 -17.58 1.84
N ASN A 178 -7.45 -17.33 1.07
CA ASN A 178 -6.59 -16.19 1.31
C ASN A 178 -7.26 -14.93 0.75
N VAL A 179 -7.32 -13.90 1.57
CA VAL A 179 -7.87 -12.58 1.22
C VAL A 179 -6.90 -11.50 1.64
N VAL A 180 -7.00 -10.34 1.01
CA VAL A 180 -6.24 -9.13 1.38
C VAL A 180 -7.24 -8.04 1.75
N PRO A 181 -7.74 -8.01 3.01
CA PRO A 181 -8.63 -6.97 3.46
C PRO A 181 -7.92 -5.62 3.55
N ILE A 182 -8.70 -4.55 3.39
CA ILE A 182 -8.27 -3.18 3.62
C ILE A 182 -8.74 -2.80 5.03
N LEU A 183 -7.79 -2.52 5.90
CA LEU A 183 -8.03 -2.18 7.30
C LEU A 183 -7.72 -0.70 7.55
N HIS A 184 -8.45 -0.09 8.46
CA HIS A 184 -8.22 1.30 8.90
C HIS A 184 -8.01 1.31 10.42
N VAL A 185 -6.88 0.76 10.84
CA VAL A 185 -6.55 0.47 12.25
C VAL A 185 -5.35 1.29 12.73
N ASP A 186 -5.22 1.39 14.03
CA ASP A 186 -4.07 2.01 14.68
C ASP A 186 -2.92 0.99 14.73
N ILE A 187 -1.80 1.30 14.06
CA ILE A 187 -0.59 0.48 14.04
C ILE A 187 0.55 1.05 14.89
N ILE A 188 0.29 2.16 15.59
CA ILE A 188 1.26 2.75 16.52
C ILE A 188 1.30 1.96 17.81
N LYS A 189 0.13 1.52 18.29
CA LYS A 189 -0.03 0.78 19.53
C LYS A 189 0.34 -0.69 19.39
N ASP A 190 0.73 -1.30 20.49
CA ASP A 190 1.13 -2.71 20.55
C ASP A 190 -0.05 -3.68 20.28
N GLU A 191 -1.28 -3.28 20.61
CA GLU A 191 -2.50 -4.10 20.45
C GLU A 191 -2.65 -4.69 19.04
N PHE A 192 -2.30 -3.93 17.99
CA PHE A 192 -2.34 -4.43 16.61
C PHE A 192 -1.33 -5.56 16.41
N TRP A 193 -0.11 -5.38 16.89
CA TRP A 193 0.99 -6.33 16.71
C TRP A 193 0.81 -7.60 17.54
N GLU A 194 0.18 -7.48 18.72
CA GLU A 194 -0.18 -8.62 19.59
C GLU A 194 -1.22 -9.53 18.93
N ILE A 195 -2.15 -8.96 18.17
CA ILE A 195 -3.20 -9.71 17.47
C ILE A 195 -2.66 -10.34 16.18
N HIS A 196 -1.70 -9.69 15.51
CA HIS A 196 -1.20 -10.08 14.19
C HIS A 196 0.21 -10.68 14.26
N LEU A 197 0.40 -11.69 15.12
CA LEU A 197 1.67 -12.41 15.27
C LEU A 197 2.12 -13.13 13.98
N GLU A 198 1.17 -13.43 13.09
CA GLU A 198 1.44 -14.03 11.79
C GLU A 198 2.30 -13.17 10.86
N LEU A 199 2.40 -11.86 11.12
CA LEU A 199 3.29 -10.96 10.39
C LEU A 199 4.77 -11.18 10.73
N GLY A 200 5.07 -11.91 11.80
CA GLY A 200 6.45 -12.22 12.22
C GLY A 200 7.22 -11.04 12.80
N ILE A 201 6.55 -9.92 13.07
CA ILE A 201 7.14 -8.71 13.66
C ILE A 201 6.93 -8.77 15.17
N LYS A 202 8.04 -8.81 15.93
CA LYS A 202 8.01 -8.91 17.39
C LYS A 202 7.75 -7.55 18.06
N ILE A 203 7.11 -7.63 19.23
CA ILE A 203 6.88 -6.50 20.12
C ILE A 203 8.10 -6.26 21.00
#